data_ad429f2d512a1c1a2fadd96a39afdf7e
#
_entry.id   ad429f2d512a1c1a2fadd96a39afdf7e
#
_cell.length_a   1.000
_cell.length_b   1.000
_cell.length_c   1.000
_cell.angle_alpha   90.00
_cell.angle_beta   90.00
_cell.angle_gamma   90.00
#
_symmetry.space_group_name_H-M   'P 1'
#
loop_
_entity.id
_entity.type
_entity.pdbx_description
1 polymer ?
#
loop_
_entity_poly.entity_id
_entity_poly.type
_entity_poly.pdbx_seq_one_letter_code
_entity_poly.pdbx_strand_id
1 'polypeptide(L)'
;MSEAFPTRMPLPTPKKSLGQCFLAEREYARQIAQAVAGSECKSVLEIGPGRGMLTEELLRAGLSVTAVEIDQRLIEPLQAKFGADPRFVLRHEDFLDTDFEPLLPRGEFTAAGNLPYHLVSEVLFKLFAQVRAARRNPLLPWPERAVLMMQKEVADRVVAAPGTKDWSKLSVFTQLEAAVHLLFTVPADAFRPAPKVDGGVVQLDFYRIPPSYPSDFTVFERMVRYTFHQRRKMLKTSLPGLAGIHPLWQLAPLDFTRRPETLHPAEWVILSDVVSRAQSRPSS
;
A
#
# COMPACT_ATOMS: atom_id res chain seq x y z
N MET A 1 44.68 26.99 8.45
CA MET A 1 44.31 25.60 8.75
C MET A 1 43.16 25.24 7.83
N SER A 2 43.45 24.39 6.83
CA SER A 2 42.45 23.98 5.82
C SER A 2 41.53 22.92 6.45
N GLU A 3 40.27 23.25 6.72
CA GLU A 3 39.26 22.25 7.09
C GLU A 3 39.03 21.33 5.90
N ALA A 4 39.53 20.11 6.01
CA ALA A 4 39.26 19.06 5.06
C ALA A 4 37.74 18.72 5.11
N PHE A 5 37.01 19.03 4.06
CA PHE A 5 35.64 18.55 3.88
C PHE A 5 35.60 17.02 4.06
N PRO A 6 34.65 16.46 4.85
CA PRO A 6 34.59 15.03 5.03
C PRO A 6 34.41 14.36 3.66
N THR A 7 35.27 13.41 3.39
CA THR A 7 35.28 12.60 2.15
C THR A 7 33.88 12.00 1.97
N ARG A 8 33.19 12.37 0.90
CA ARG A 8 31.84 11.90 0.58
C ARG A 8 31.90 10.37 0.47
N MET A 9 31.34 9.67 1.46
CA MET A 9 31.28 8.20 1.42
C MET A 9 30.63 7.75 0.11
N PRO A 10 31.22 6.79 -0.60
CA PRO A 10 30.61 6.28 -1.83
C PRO A 10 29.25 5.63 -1.49
N LEU A 11 28.20 6.06 -2.19
CA LEU A 11 26.88 5.49 -1.99
C LEU A 11 26.87 4.01 -2.41
N PRO A 12 26.22 3.12 -1.64
CA PRO A 12 26.14 1.71 -1.96
C PRO A 12 25.56 1.45 -3.35
N THR A 13 26.14 0.46 -4.03
CA THR A 13 25.60 0.00 -5.32
C THR A 13 24.26 -0.71 -5.12
N PRO A 14 23.30 -0.55 -6.06
CA PRO A 14 21.99 -1.20 -5.96
C PRO A 14 22.08 -2.71 -5.82
N LYS A 15 21.31 -3.29 -4.89
CA LYS A 15 21.25 -4.74 -4.64
C LYS A 15 20.08 -5.34 -5.40
N LYS A 16 20.36 -6.18 -6.40
CA LYS A 16 19.32 -6.83 -7.23
C LYS A 16 18.34 -7.68 -6.42
N SER A 17 18.83 -8.38 -5.38
CA SER A 17 17.98 -9.20 -4.51
C SER A 17 16.95 -8.40 -3.72
N LEU A 18 17.15 -7.08 -3.54
CA LEU A 18 16.19 -6.17 -2.90
C LEU A 18 15.36 -5.39 -3.93
N GLY A 19 15.51 -5.65 -5.22
CA GLY A 19 14.78 -4.94 -6.28
C GLY A 19 15.06 -3.44 -6.33
N GLN A 20 16.24 -2.99 -5.87
CA GLN A 20 16.58 -1.57 -5.71
C GLN A 20 16.72 -0.85 -7.06
N CYS A 21 15.82 0.12 -7.31
CA CYS A 21 15.94 1.15 -8.33
C CYS A 21 15.74 2.49 -7.62
N PHE A 22 16.84 3.26 -7.47
CA PHE A 22 16.79 4.54 -6.75
C PHE A 22 16.29 5.64 -7.67
N LEU A 23 15.35 6.45 -7.20
CA LEU A 23 14.93 7.66 -7.88
C LEU A 23 16.14 8.59 -8.03
N ALA A 24 16.39 9.10 -9.23
CA ALA A 24 17.51 9.96 -9.55
C ALA A 24 17.09 11.39 -9.87
N GLU A 25 15.85 11.57 -10.33
CA GLU A 25 15.27 12.85 -10.67
C GLU A 25 14.53 13.45 -9.46
N ARG A 26 15.09 14.54 -8.90
CA ARG A 26 14.59 15.21 -7.69
C ARG A 26 13.16 15.74 -7.85
N GLU A 27 12.78 16.11 -9.06
CA GLU A 27 11.47 16.67 -9.34
C GLU A 27 10.34 15.72 -8.94
N TYR A 28 10.48 14.42 -9.21
CA TYR A 28 9.47 13.43 -8.82
C TYR A 28 9.42 13.23 -7.30
N ALA A 29 10.58 13.24 -6.62
CA ALA A 29 10.60 13.20 -5.15
C ALA A 29 9.86 14.39 -4.54
N ARG A 30 10.04 15.59 -5.13
CA ARG A 30 9.36 16.81 -4.71
C ARG A 30 7.85 16.72 -4.92
N GLN A 31 7.39 16.21 -6.06
CA GLN A 31 5.96 16.02 -6.33
C GLN A 31 5.33 15.01 -5.36
N ILE A 32 6.02 13.90 -5.03
CA ILE A 32 5.58 12.95 -4.01
C ILE A 32 5.48 13.66 -2.65
N ALA A 33 6.52 14.37 -2.24
CA ALA A 33 6.53 15.09 -0.96
C ALA A 33 5.42 16.16 -0.88
N GLN A 34 5.10 16.84 -1.98
CA GLN A 34 3.99 17.78 -2.05
C GLN A 34 2.63 17.07 -1.87
N ALA A 35 2.43 15.90 -2.50
CA ALA A 35 1.21 15.10 -2.31
C ALA A 35 1.06 14.63 -0.86
N VAL A 36 2.16 14.22 -0.22
CA VAL A 36 2.20 13.86 1.22
C VAL A 36 1.86 15.08 2.08
N ALA A 37 2.47 16.24 1.83
CA ALA A 37 2.26 17.47 2.59
C ALA A 37 0.86 18.09 2.38
N GLY A 38 0.13 17.67 1.36
CA GLY A 38 -1.27 18.06 1.11
C GLY A 38 -2.26 17.54 2.15
N SER A 39 -1.84 16.69 3.08
CA SER A 39 -2.55 16.31 4.29
C SER A 39 -2.25 17.26 5.44
N GLU A 40 -3.16 17.38 6.41
CA GLU A 40 -2.91 18.09 7.68
C GLU A 40 -1.92 17.34 8.56
N CYS A 41 -1.81 16.03 8.39
CA CYS A 41 -0.88 15.18 9.13
C CYS A 41 0.57 15.52 8.81
N LYS A 42 1.39 15.73 9.84
CA LYS A 42 2.83 16.05 9.70
C LYS A 42 3.73 14.84 9.98
N SER A 43 3.17 13.73 10.43
CA SER A 43 3.92 12.50 10.69
C SER A 43 3.94 11.61 9.45
N VAL A 44 5.13 11.23 9.00
CA VAL A 44 5.34 10.39 7.82
C VAL A 44 6.09 9.12 8.18
N LEU A 45 5.57 7.99 7.73
CA LEU A 45 6.27 6.71 7.71
C LEU A 45 6.83 6.48 6.31
N GLU A 46 8.14 6.65 6.14
CA GLU A 46 8.81 6.39 4.86
C GLU A 46 9.27 4.94 4.78
N ILE A 47 8.79 4.24 3.75
CA ILE A 47 9.08 2.83 3.50
C ILE A 47 10.22 2.74 2.49
N GLY A 48 11.41 2.28 2.93
CA GLY A 48 12.59 2.14 2.10
C GLY A 48 13.12 3.49 1.60
N PRO A 49 13.69 4.33 2.46
CA PRO A 49 14.24 5.65 2.07
C PRO A 49 15.34 5.56 1.02
N GLY A 50 15.99 4.40 0.89
CA GLY A 50 17.05 4.18 -0.06
C GLY A 50 18.21 5.16 0.15
N ARG A 51 18.51 5.98 -0.86
CA ARG A 51 19.54 7.03 -0.78
C ARG A 51 19.05 8.34 -0.16
N GLY A 52 17.81 8.37 0.34
CA GLY A 52 17.23 9.51 1.05
C GLY A 52 16.81 10.68 0.16
N MET A 53 16.49 10.44 -1.12
CA MET A 53 16.03 11.52 -1.99
C MET A 53 14.63 11.99 -1.62
N LEU A 54 13.70 11.04 -1.35
CA LEU A 54 12.36 11.39 -0.89
C LEU A 54 12.40 11.91 0.54
N THR A 55 13.17 11.29 1.43
CA THR A 55 13.41 11.77 2.80
C THR A 55 13.76 13.27 2.84
N GLU A 56 14.71 13.69 1.97
CA GLU A 56 15.15 15.08 1.89
C GLU A 56 14.01 16.03 1.53
N GLU A 57 13.18 15.67 0.56
CA GLU A 57 12.05 16.50 0.13
C GLU A 57 10.90 16.51 1.17
N LEU A 58 10.66 15.40 1.87
CA LEU A 58 9.72 15.33 2.98
C LEU A 58 10.13 16.25 4.15
N LEU A 59 11.40 16.19 4.55
CA LEU A 59 11.94 17.09 5.58
C LEU A 59 11.91 18.56 5.17
N ARG A 60 12.21 18.88 3.88
CA ARG A 60 12.07 20.23 3.33
C ARG A 60 10.63 20.73 3.32
N ALA A 61 9.65 19.85 3.13
CA ALA A 61 8.24 20.17 3.24
C ALA A 61 7.75 20.36 4.70
N GLY A 62 8.65 20.30 5.69
CA GLY A 62 8.35 20.53 7.11
C GLY A 62 7.71 19.32 7.81
N LEU A 63 7.83 18.12 7.23
CA LEU A 63 7.28 16.90 7.78
C LEU A 63 8.25 16.23 8.76
N SER A 64 7.72 15.44 9.70
CA SER A 64 8.48 14.58 10.59
C SER A 64 8.52 13.18 9.98
N VAL A 65 9.71 12.64 9.73
CA VAL A 65 9.90 11.39 8.97
C VAL A 65 10.43 10.29 9.87
N THR A 66 9.68 9.23 10.03
CA THR A 66 10.16 7.94 10.55
C THR A 66 10.42 7.03 9.36
N ALA A 67 11.68 6.74 9.06
CA ALA A 67 12.10 5.93 7.93
C ALA A 67 12.47 4.51 8.36
N VAL A 68 11.97 3.51 7.64
CA VAL A 68 12.27 2.08 7.85
C VAL A 68 13.07 1.56 6.65
N GLU A 69 14.30 1.11 6.89
CA GLU A 69 15.23 0.61 5.87
C GLU A 69 15.79 -0.76 6.24
N ILE A 70 15.70 -1.70 5.31
CA ILE A 70 16.19 -3.07 5.50
C ILE A 70 17.67 -3.23 5.10
N ASP A 71 18.18 -2.36 4.22
CA ASP A 71 19.55 -2.46 3.74
C ASP A 71 20.53 -1.79 4.71
N GLN A 72 21.23 -2.62 5.51
CA GLN A 72 22.26 -2.20 6.47
C GLN A 72 23.26 -1.20 5.89
N ARG A 73 23.63 -1.31 4.61
CA ARG A 73 24.61 -0.46 3.95
C ARG A 73 24.16 0.99 3.78
N LEU A 74 22.84 1.25 3.87
CA LEU A 74 22.24 2.57 3.73
C LEU A 74 22.04 3.27 5.08
N ILE A 75 22.13 2.54 6.21
CA ILE A 75 21.86 3.08 7.54
C ILE A 75 22.85 4.20 7.90
N GLU A 76 24.15 3.91 7.81
CA GLU A 76 25.18 4.90 8.16
C GLU A 76 25.14 6.14 7.25
N PRO A 77 25.03 6.03 5.90
CA PRO A 77 24.85 7.17 5.01
C PRO A 77 23.60 8.01 5.33
N LEU A 78 22.46 7.38 5.64
CA LEU A 78 21.23 8.08 5.99
C LEU A 78 21.37 8.80 7.33
N GLN A 79 21.94 8.12 8.34
CA GLN A 79 22.18 8.71 9.66
C GLN A 79 23.16 9.88 9.59
N ALA A 80 24.22 9.77 8.80
CA ALA A 80 25.18 10.88 8.59
C ALA A 80 24.52 12.07 7.88
N LYS A 81 23.58 11.83 6.97
CA LYS A 81 22.93 12.89 6.18
C LYS A 81 21.80 13.58 6.94
N PHE A 82 20.98 12.84 7.69
CA PHE A 82 19.74 13.35 8.27
C PHE A 82 19.68 13.26 9.79
N GLY A 83 20.57 12.51 10.43
CA GLY A 83 20.49 12.21 11.87
C GLY A 83 20.62 13.43 12.79
N ALA A 84 21.08 14.59 12.28
CA ALA A 84 21.10 15.84 13.02
C ALA A 84 19.73 16.58 13.00
N ASP A 85 18.82 16.23 12.11
CA ASP A 85 17.47 16.81 12.07
C ASP A 85 16.57 16.12 13.11
N PRO A 86 16.05 16.83 14.12
CA PRO A 86 15.22 16.23 15.18
C PRO A 86 13.89 15.65 14.65
N ARG A 87 13.52 15.97 13.43
CA ARG A 87 12.31 15.44 12.75
C ARG A 87 12.56 14.13 12.04
N PHE A 88 13.82 13.63 12.01
CA PHE A 88 14.17 12.39 11.32
C PHE A 88 14.49 11.27 12.32
N VAL A 89 13.79 10.17 12.18
CA VAL A 89 14.05 8.92 12.91
C VAL A 89 14.30 7.81 11.91
N LEU A 90 15.40 7.06 12.04
CA LEU A 90 15.75 5.94 11.19
C LEU A 90 15.67 4.64 11.97
N ARG A 91 15.00 3.64 11.39
CA ARG A 91 14.92 2.27 11.89
C ARG A 91 15.54 1.31 10.88
N HIS A 92 16.44 0.45 11.37
CA HIS A 92 16.98 -0.65 10.58
C HIS A 92 16.14 -1.89 10.83
N GLU A 93 15.11 -2.08 10.02
CA GLU A 93 14.12 -3.16 10.17
C GLU A 93 13.55 -3.57 8.81
N ASP A 94 12.99 -4.77 8.71
CA ASP A 94 12.09 -5.11 7.61
C ASP A 94 10.73 -4.46 7.85
N PHE A 95 10.26 -3.65 6.91
CA PHE A 95 8.94 -3.02 7.01
C PHE A 95 7.83 -4.05 7.23
N LEU A 96 7.93 -5.24 6.64
CA LEU A 96 6.91 -6.27 6.78
C LEU A 96 6.82 -6.83 8.21
N ASP A 97 7.90 -6.78 8.97
CA ASP A 97 7.96 -7.23 10.36
C ASP A 97 7.77 -6.08 11.38
N THR A 98 7.82 -4.82 10.92
CA THR A 98 7.74 -3.63 11.79
C THR A 98 6.40 -3.53 12.51
N ASP A 99 6.42 -3.27 13.82
CA ASP A 99 5.26 -2.87 14.60
C ASP A 99 5.12 -1.34 14.59
N PHE A 100 3.94 -0.84 14.25
CA PHE A 100 3.70 0.60 14.13
C PHE A 100 3.49 1.30 15.48
N GLU A 101 2.98 0.59 16.50
CA GLU A 101 2.66 1.20 17.80
C GLU A 101 3.89 1.79 18.51
N PRO A 102 5.04 1.09 18.64
CA PRO A 102 6.24 1.66 19.23
C PRO A 102 6.99 2.61 18.29
N LEU A 103 6.71 2.55 16.98
CA LEU A 103 7.44 3.29 15.96
C LEU A 103 6.90 4.69 15.73
N LEU A 104 5.58 4.84 15.78
CA LEU A 104 4.89 6.08 15.44
C LEU A 104 4.19 6.67 16.66
N PRO A 105 4.08 8.02 16.74
CA PRO A 105 3.26 8.63 17.76
C PRO A 105 1.81 8.19 17.61
N ARG A 106 1.04 8.24 18.70
CA ARG A 106 -0.42 8.08 18.64
C ARG A 106 -1.00 9.18 17.76
N GLY A 107 -1.99 8.82 16.95
CA GLY A 107 -2.62 9.74 16.02
C GLY A 107 -2.43 9.33 14.56
N GLU A 108 -2.49 10.29 13.68
CA GLU A 108 -2.46 10.07 12.24
C GLU A 108 -1.04 10.07 11.68
N PHE A 109 -0.82 9.28 10.64
CA PHE A 109 0.39 9.33 9.85
C PHE A 109 0.08 9.12 8.36
N THR A 110 0.97 9.63 7.50
CA THR A 110 0.97 9.33 6.07
C THR A 110 2.09 8.35 5.76
N ALA A 111 1.79 7.25 5.07
CA ALA A 111 2.82 6.36 4.53
C ALA A 111 3.34 6.91 3.20
N ALA A 112 4.64 6.87 2.99
CA ALA A 112 5.26 7.28 1.73
C ALA A 112 6.40 6.31 1.34
N GLY A 113 6.68 6.17 0.04
CA GLY A 113 7.82 5.36 -0.37
C GLY A 113 7.85 5.02 -1.86
N ASN A 114 9.06 4.68 -2.32
CA ASN A 114 9.28 4.05 -3.61
C ASN A 114 9.45 2.55 -3.39
N LEU A 115 8.38 1.79 -3.59
CA LEU A 115 8.32 0.40 -3.18
C LEU A 115 9.10 -0.53 -4.13
N PRO A 116 9.85 -1.51 -3.60
CA PRO A 116 10.36 -2.61 -4.41
C PRO A 116 9.22 -3.34 -5.10
N TYR A 117 9.34 -3.57 -6.39
CA TYR A 117 8.24 -4.05 -7.24
C TYR A 117 7.61 -5.38 -6.81
N HIS A 118 8.40 -6.25 -6.19
CA HIS A 118 7.93 -7.55 -5.71
C HIS A 118 7.21 -7.50 -4.36
N LEU A 119 7.31 -6.39 -3.60
CA LEU A 119 6.73 -6.26 -2.25
C LEU A 119 5.47 -5.38 -2.19
N VAL A 120 5.02 -4.82 -3.31
CA VAL A 120 3.91 -3.86 -3.31
C VAL A 120 2.65 -4.44 -2.65
N SER A 121 2.29 -5.69 -2.99
CA SER A 121 1.11 -6.32 -2.42
C SER A 121 1.22 -6.52 -0.92
N GLU A 122 2.37 -7.00 -0.44
CA GLU A 122 2.65 -7.25 0.97
C GLU A 122 2.60 -5.95 1.77
N VAL A 123 3.22 -4.88 1.26
CA VAL A 123 3.20 -3.54 1.87
C VAL A 123 1.76 -3.02 1.97
N LEU A 124 0.99 -3.09 0.88
CA LEU A 124 -0.41 -2.67 0.90
C LEU A 124 -1.24 -3.47 1.90
N PHE A 125 -1.12 -4.80 1.91
CA PHE A 125 -1.86 -5.63 2.86
C PHE A 125 -1.47 -5.36 4.31
N LYS A 126 -0.21 -5.03 4.61
CA LYS A 126 0.22 -4.61 5.94
C LYS A 126 -0.42 -3.27 6.34
N LEU A 127 -0.46 -2.28 5.46
CA LEU A 127 -1.16 -1.02 5.71
C LEU A 127 -2.67 -1.26 5.92
N PHE A 128 -3.31 -2.11 5.13
CA PHE A 128 -4.73 -2.47 5.32
C PHE A 128 -4.96 -3.17 6.66
N ALA A 129 -4.04 -4.01 7.11
CA ALA A 129 -4.14 -4.64 8.43
C ALA A 129 -4.08 -3.60 9.54
N GLN A 130 -3.20 -2.59 9.42
CA GLN A 130 -3.14 -1.46 10.37
C GLN A 130 -4.43 -0.62 10.34
N VAL A 131 -4.98 -0.31 9.17
CA VAL A 131 -6.29 0.36 9.02
C VAL A 131 -7.37 -0.39 9.78
N ARG A 132 -7.44 -1.71 9.59
CA ARG A 132 -8.43 -2.55 10.29
C ARG A 132 -8.21 -2.61 11.80
N ALA A 133 -6.95 -2.68 12.24
CA ALA A 133 -6.60 -2.68 13.66
C ALA A 133 -6.97 -1.34 14.31
N ALA A 134 -6.64 -0.21 13.68
CA ALA A 134 -6.91 1.12 14.19
C ALA A 134 -8.42 1.47 14.19
N ARG A 135 -9.22 0.91 13.28
CA ARG A 135 -10.69 1.01 13.36
C ARG A 135 -11.27 0.34 14.61
N ARG A 136 -10.65 -0.75 15.09
CA ARG A 136 -11.09 -1.48 16.30
C ARG A 136 -10.52 -0.87 17.56
N ASN A 137 -9.32 -0.29 17.50
CA ASN A 137 -8.62 0.31 18.63
C ASN A 137 -8.10 1.72 18.25
N PRO A 138 -8.82 2.79 18.59
CA PRO A 138 -8.43 4.16 18.25
C PRO A 138 -7.12 4.64 18.91
N LEU A 139 -6.54 3.86 19.81
CA LEU A 139 -5.23 4.17 20.42
C LEU A 139 -4.06 3.80 19.51
N LEU A 140 -4.29 2.96 18.50
CA LEU A 140 -3.27 2.60 17.51
C LEU A 140 -3.02 3.74 16.51
N PRO A 141 -1.79 3.87 15.96
CA PRO A 141 -1.51 4.80 14.89
C PRO A 141 -2.44 4.59 13.70
N TRP A 142 -3.04 5.68 13.20
CA TRP A 142 -3.98 5.66 12.09
C TRP A 142 -3.28 6.05 10.79
N PRO A 143 -3.17 5.16 9.77
CA PRO A 143 -2.73 5.57 8.45
C PRO A 143 -3.85 6.38 7.78
N GLU A 144 -3.71 7.70 7.76
CA GLU A 144 -4.68 8.59 7.10
C GLU A 144 -4.58 8.43 5.58
N ARG A 145 -3.34 8.44 5.09
CA ARG A 145 -3.02 8.44 3.66
C ARG A 145 -1.81 7.58 3.37
N ALA A 146 -1.72 7.09 2.15
CA ALA A 146 -0.47 6.58 1.59
C ALA A 146 -0.20 7.20 0.21
N VAL A 147 1.04 7.66 -0.03
CA VAL A 147 1.52 8.11 -1.35
C VAL A 147 2.68 7.22 -1.74
N LEU A 148 2.41 6.28 -2.62
CA LEU A 148 3.33 5.17 -2.92
C LEU A 148 3.66 5.14 -4.41
N MET A 149 4.94 5.00 -4.72
CA MET A 149 5.42 4.73 -6.07
C MET A 149 5.66 3.23 -6.27
N MET A 150 5.17 2.69 -7.38
CA MET A 150 5.26 1.28 -7.75
C MET A 150 5.34 1.15 -9.27
N GLN A 151 5.47 -0.08 -9.81
CA GLN A 151 5.38 -0.29 -11.27
C GLN A 151 4.07 0.26 -11.81
N LYS A 152 4.13 0.89 -12.99
CA LYS A 152 2.94 1.48 -13.65
C LYS A 152 1.80 0.47 -13.79
N GLU A 153 2.10 -0.76 -14.19
CA GLU A 153 1.10 -1.84 -14.31
C GLU A 153 0.41 -2.14 -12.97
N VAL A 154 1.15 -2.12 -11.85
CA VAL A 154 0.58 -2.35 -10.52
C VAL A 154 -0.24 -1.15 -10.08
N ALA A 155 0.23 0.07 -10.34
CA ALA A 155 -0.51 1.30 -10.09
C ALA A 155 -1.84 1.31 -10.86
N ASP A 156 -1.82 0.92 -12.14
CA ASP A 156 -3.03 0.81 -12.96
C ASP A 156 -4.03 -0.21 -12.39
N ARG A 157 -3.55 -1.35 -11.87
CA ARG A 157 -4.41 -2.32 -11.16
C ARG A 157 -5.02 -1.75 -9.89
N VAL A 158 -4.26 -0.98 -9.11
CA VAL A 158 -4.76 -0.37 -7.86
C VAL A 158 -5.94 0.56 -8.14
N VAL A 159 -5.84 1.39 -9.19
CA VAL A 159 -6.86 2.41 -9.54
C VAL A 159 -7.90 1.93 -10.56
N ALA A 160 -7.76 0.70 -11.05
CA ALA A 160 -8.64 0.16 -12.09
C ALA A 160 -10.12 0.23 -11.70
N ALA A 161 -11.01 0.42 -12.67
CA ALA A 161 -12.45 0.31 -12.50
C ALA A 161 -12.93 -1.11 -12.77
N PRO A 162 -14.02 -1.57 -12.12
CA PRO A 162 -14.66 -2.85 -12.40
C PRO A 162 -14.98 -3.02 -13.90
N GLY A 163 -14.76 -4.22 -14.41
CA GLY A 163 -15.00 -4.55 -15.83
C GLY A 163 -13.84 -4.24 -16.77
N THR A 164 -12.80 -3.56 -16.29
CA THR A 164 -11.59 -3.32 -17.08
C THR A 164 -10.62 -4.51 -17.00
N LYS A 165 -9.67 -4.58 -17.95
CA LYS A 165 -8.67 -5.66 -17.98
C LYS A 165 -7.75 -5.66 -16.77
N ASP A 166 -7.49 -4.49 -16.18
CA ASP A 166 -6.59 -4.28 -15.06
C ASP A 166 -7.26 -4.49 -13.71
N TRP A 167 -8.61 -4.57 -13.69
CA TRP A 167 -9.36 -4.89 -12.49
C TRP A 167 -8.97 -6.27 -11.93
N SER A 168 -8.59 -6.30 -10.68
CA SER A 168 -8.00 -7.48 -10.04
C SER A 168 -8.43 -7.59 -8.58
N LYS A 169 -8.06 -8.69 -7.92
CA LYS A 169 -8.23 -8.80 -6.47
C LYS A 169 -7.58 -7.64 -5.71
N LEU A 170 -6.42 -7.14 -6.19
CA LEU A 170 -5.73 -6.00 -5.57
C LEU A 170 -6.61 -4.75 -5.63
N SER A 171 -7.26 -4.49 -6.77
CA SER A 171 -8.22 -3.39 -6.93
C SER A 171 -9.36 -3.47 -5.91
N VAL A 172 -9.95 -4.68 -5.75
CA VAL A 172 -11.06 -4.90 -4.80
C VAL A 172 -10.62 -4.62 -3.37
N PHE A 173 -9.49 -5.20 -2.93
CA PHE A 173 -9.00 -5.01 -1.57
C PHE A 173 -8.60 -3.56 -1.30
N THR A 174 -7.92 -2.91 -2.24
CA THR A 174 -7.49 -1.53 -2.04
C THR A 174 -8.68 -0.58 -1.98
N GLN A 175 -9.64 -0.72 -2.90
CA GLN A 175 -10.81 0.17 -2.95
C GLN A 175 -11.88 -0.16 -1.89
N LEU A 176 -11.78 -1.29 -1.21
CA LEU A 176 -12.53 -1.55 0.02
C LEU A 176 -12.01 -0.70 1.19
N GLU A 177 -10.70 -0.47 1.26
CA GLU A 177 -10.04 0.19 2.38
C GLU A 177 -9.81 1.69 2.17
N ALA A 178 -9.73 2.16 0.90
CA ALA A 178 -9.35 3.53 0.56
C ALA A 178 -9.98 4.05 -0.73
N ALA A 179 -10.14 5.37 -0.82
CA ALA A 179 -10.23 6.06 -2.10
C ALA A 179 -8.85 6.07 -2.77
N VAL A 180 -8.79 5.84 -4.09
CA VAL A 180 -7.53 5.65 -4.81
C VAL A 180 -7.42 6.60 -6.00
N HIS A 181 -6.23 7.20 -6.16
CA HIS A 181 -5.94 8.13 -7.25
C HIS A 181 -4.55 7.84 -7.83
N LEU A 182 -4.47 7.73 -9.16
CA LEU A 182 -3.18 7.80 -9.86
C LEU A 182 -2.80 9.28 -9.97
N LEU A 183 -1.71 9.69 -9.32
CA LEU A 183 -1.28 11.08 -9.33
C LEU A 183 -0.50 11.42 -10.61
N PHE A 184 0.52 10.62 -10.91
CA PHE A 184 1.36 10.80 -12.10
C PHE A 184 2.19 9.54 -12.41
N THR A 185 2.77 9.51 -13.60
CA THR A 185 3.70 8.48 -14.04
C THR A 185 5.14 8.99 -13.96
N VAL A 186 6.07 8.13 -13.56
CA VAL A 186 7.50 8.41 -13.47
C VAL A 186 8.21 7.55 -14.51
N PRO A 187 8.87 8.13 -15.52
CA PRO A 187 9.53 7.36 -16.57
C PRO A 187 10.72 6.57 -16.02
N ALA A 188 11.01 5.43 -16.65
CA ALA A 188 12.05 4.51 -16.21
C ALA A 188 13.45 5.15 -16.16
N ASP A 189 13.75 6.12 -17.01
CA ASP A 189 15.02 6.84 -17.04
C ASP A 189 15.22 7.81 -15.86
N ALA A 190 14.17 8.09 -15.09
CA ALA A 190 14.25 8.84 -13.83
C ALA A 190 14.89 8.04 -12.67
N PHE A 191 15.24 6.76 -12.91
CA PHE A 191 15.81 5.87 -11.89
C PHE A 191 17.25 5.46 -12.22
N ARG A 192 18.01 5.08 -11.19
CA ARG A 192 19.36 4.48 -11.32
C ARG A 192 19.50 3.23 -10.43
N PRO A 193 19.72 2.04 -11.01
CA PRO A 193 19.61 1.72 -12.43
C PRO A 193 18.19 1.93 -12.97
N ALA A 194 18.04 2.18 -14.25
CA ALA A 194 16.72 2.28 -14.87
C ALA A 194 16.01 0.93 -14.85
N PRO A 195 14.77 0.86 -14.34
CA PRO A 195 13.94 -0.35 -14.42
C PRO A 195 13.50 -0.60 -15.87
N LYS A 196 12.87 -1.75 -16.11
CA LYS A 196 12.35 -2.11 -17.44
C LYS A 196 11.02 -1.42 -17.80
N VAL A 197 10.34 -0.84 -16.80
CA VAL A 197 9.00 -0.26 -16.92
C VAL A 197 8.93 1.04 -16.13
N ASP A 198 8.04 1.91 -16.51
CA ASP A 198 7.76 3.16 -15.79
C ASP A 198 7.19 2.89 -14.40
N GLY A 199 7.33 3.88 -13.52
CA GLY A 199 6.66 3.95 -12.24
C GLY A 199 5.31 4.65 -12.33
N GLY A 200 4.40 4.31 -11.40
CA GLY A 200 3.17 5.05 -11.15
C GLY A 200 3.11 5.46 -9.69
N VAL A 201 2.77 6.70 -9.42
CA VAL A 201 2.54 7.22 -8.07
C VAL A 201 1.05 7.22 -7.79
N VAL A 202 0.64 6.48 -6.75
CA VAL A 202 -0.75 6.41 -6.31
C VAL A 202 -0.92 7.01 -4.94
N GLN A 203 -2.04 7.69 -4.74
CA GLN A 203 -2.53 8.14 -3.45
C GLN A 203 -3.68 7.25 -3.02
N LEU A 204 -3.64 6.83 -1.76
CA LEU A 204 -4.68 6.10 -1.07
C LEU A 204 -5.12 6.94 0.14
N ASP A 205 -6.38 7.35 0.18
CA ASP A 205 -6.99 8.02 1.33
C ASP A 205 -7.83 6.98 2.07
N PHE A 206 -7.36 6.54 3.24
CA PHE A 206 -7.97 5.42 3.97
C PHE A 206 -9.27 5.82 4.65
N TYR A 207 -10.30 5.01 4.49
CA TYR A 207 -11.60 5.25 5.11
C TYR A 207 -11.57 4.96 6.61
N ARG A 208 -11.88 5.94 7.44
CA ARG A 208 -12.23 5.68 8.85
C ARG A 208 -13.53 4.90 8.96
N ILE A 209 -14.52 5.34 8.18
CA ILE A 209 -15.81 4.68 8.02
C ILE A 209 -15.97 4.38 6.54
N PRO A 210 -15.72 3.13 6.12
CA PRO A 210 -15.86 2.76 4.71
C PRO A 210 -17.33 2.81 4.28
N PRO A 211 -17.63 3.13 3.01
CA PRO A 211 -19.00 3.17 2.48
C PRO A 211 -19.74 1.83 2.62
N SER A 212 -18.99 0.73 2.55
CA SER A 212 -19.47 -0.62 2.84
C SER A 212 -18.30 -1.46 3.36
N TYR A 213 -18.58 -2.37 4.31
CA TYR A 213 -17.55 -3.23 4.87
C TYR A 213 -18.13 -4.59 5.26
N PRO A 214 -17.46 -5.72 4.98
CA PRO A 214 -17.99 -7.04 5.26
C PRO A 214 -18.12 -7.30 6.77
N SER A 215 -19.21 -7.95 7.18
CA SER A 215 -19.41 -8.39 8.56
C SER A 215 -18.40 -9.45 8.99
N ASP A 216 -17.93 -10.28 8.03
CA ASP A 216 -16.84 -11.23 8.20
C ASP A 216 -15.80 -11.05 7.07
N PHE A 217 -14.67 -10.41 7.42
CA PHE A 217 -13.60 -10.16 6.46
C PHE A 217 -12.95 -11.47 5.95
N THR A 218 -12.95 -12.54 6.75
CA THR A 218 -12.36 -13.82 6.36
C THR A 218 -13.17 -14.47 5.24
N VAL A 219 -14.49 -14.43 5.34
CA VAL A 219 -15.39 -14.92 4.27
C VAL A 219 -15.22 -14.10 3.01
N PHE A 220 -15.22 -12.77 3.13
CA PHE A 220 -15.00 -11.84 2.03
C PHE A 220 -13.67 -12.13 1.32
N GLU A 221 -12.57 -12.19 2.06
CA GLU A 221 -11.24 -12.43 1.52
C GLU A 221 -11.16 -13.77 0.76
N ARG A 222 -11.69 -14.84 1.36
CA ARG A 222 -11.74 -16.17 0.73
C ARG A 222 -12.50 -16.14 -0.59
N MET A 223 -13.66 -15.49 -0.61
CA MET A 223 -14.50 -15.42 -1.81
C MET A 223 -13.81 -14.65 -2.93
N VAL A 224 -13.26 -13.47 -2.64
CA VAL A 224 -12.53 -12.65 -3.63
C VAL A 224 -11.31 -13.42 -4.15
N ARG A 225 -10.46 -13.96 -3.27
CA ARG A 225 -9.25 -14.70 -3.68
C ARG A 225 -9.60 -15.90 -4.55
N TYR A 226 -10.56 -16.70 -4.14
CA TYR A 226 -10.95 -17.90 -4.86
C TYR A 226 -11.52 -17.61 -6.24
N THR A 227 -12.45 -16.67 -6.34
CA THR A 227 -13.11 -16.36 -7.61
C THR A 227 -12.18 -15.69 -8.61
N PHE A 228 -11.24 -14.85 -8.15
CA PHE A 228 -10.23 -14.24 -9.04
C PHE A 228 -9.18 -15.24 -9.56
N HIS A 229 -8.98 -16.41 -8.96
CA HIS A 229 -8.23 -17.50 -9.59
C HIS A 229 -8.95 -18.05 -10.84
N GLN A 230 -10.27 -17.85 -10.92
CA GLN A 230 -11.14 -18.27 -12.02
C GLN A 230 -11.81 -17.06 -12.69
N ARG A 231 -11.11 -15.89 -12.78
CA ARG A 231 -11.69 -14.59 -13.16
C ARG A 231 -12.49 -14.60 -14.47
N ARG A 232 -12.20 -15.52 -15.40
CA ARG A 232 -12.94 -15.65 -16.66
C ARG A 232 -14.23 -16.47 -16.56
N LYS A 233 -14.47 -17.20 -15.47
CA LYS A 233 -15.71 -17.95 -15.22
C LYS A 233 -16.78 -17.04 -14.62
N MET A 234 -18.05 -17.34 -14.92
CA MET A 234 -19.19 -16.70 -14.27
C MET A 234 -19.22 -17.07 -12.78
N LEU A 235 -19.77 -16.22 -11.93
CA LEU A 235 -19.90 -16.47 -10.49
C LEU A 235 -20.65 -17.76 -10.20
N LYS A 236 -21.75 -18.05 -10.93
CA LYS A 236 -22.51 -19.31 -10.81
C LYS A 236 -21.69 -20.56 -11.08
N THR A 237 -20.57 -20.44 -11.79
CA THR A 237 -19.67 -21.55 -12.12
C THR A 237 -18.50 -21.66 -11.15
N SER A 238 -18.01 -20.52 -10.61
CA SER A 238 -16.85 -20.50 -9.72
C SER A 238 -17.24 -20.69 -8.25
N LEU A 239 -18.30 -20.05 -7.76
CA LEU A 239 -18.70 -20.09 -6.35
C LEU A 239 -19.04 -21.50 -5.82
N PRO A 240 -19.72 -22.39 -6.58
CA PRO A 240 -20.02 -23.74 -6.09
C PRO A 240 -18.79 -24.56 -5.66
N GLY A 241 -17.62 -24.29 -6.25
CA GLY A 241 -16.37 -24.97 -5.90
C GLY A 241 -15.72 -24.45 -4.62
N LEU A 242 -16.21 -23.37 -4.03
CA LEU A 242 -15.67 -22.84 -2.78
C LEU A 242 -16.32 -23.53 -1.58
N ALA A 243 -15.53 -24.33 -0.85
CA ALA A 243 -16.01 -25.10 0.28
C ALA A 243 -16.69 -24.24 1.35
N GLY A 244 -17.81 -24.72 1.90
CA GLY A 244 -18.54 -24.07 2.98
C GLY A 244 -19.37 -22.84 2.56
N ILE A 245 -19.54 -22.58 1.26
CA ILE A 245 -20.33 -21.43 0.75
C ILE A 245 -21.64 -21.87 0.08
N HIS A 246 -21.73 -23.10 -0.32
CA HIS A 246 -22.89 -23.65 -1.03
C HIS A 246 -24.09 -23.91 -0.11
N PRO A 247 -25.35 -23.67 -0.52
CA PRO A 247 -25.82 -22.92 -1.70
C PRO A 247 -26.14 -21.43 -1.39
N LEU A 248 -25.71 -20.94 -0.26
CA LEU A 248 -26.16 -19.70 0.39
C LEU A 248 -25.88 -18.43 -0.42
N TRP A 249 -24.82 -18.45 -1.24
CA TRP A 249 -24.49 -17.32 -2.12
C TRP A 249 -25.63 -16.96 -3.10
N GLN A 250 -26.51 -17.92 -3.44
CA GLN A 250 -27.66 -17.69 -4.35
C GLN A 250 -28.70 -16.73 -3.77
N LEU A 251 -28.69 -16.52 -2.45
CA LEU A 251 -29.60 -15.60 -1.77
C LEU A 251 -29.20 -14.14 -1.91
N ALA A 252 -27.99 -13.85 -2.38
CA ALA A 252 -27.56 -12.47 -2.61
C ALA A 252 -28.28 -11.88 -3.84
N PRO A 253 -28.67 -10.59 -3.80
CA PRO A 253 -29.36 -9.90 -4.89
C PRO A 253 -28.39 -9.51 -6.01
N LEU A 254 -27.74 -10.50 -6.62
CA LEU A 254 -26.72 -10.31 -7.66
C LEU A 254 -27.01 -11.15 -8.89
N ASP A 255 -26.57 -10.65 -10.04
CA ASP A 255 -26.55 -11.44 -11.27
C ASP A 255 -25.31 -12.35 -11.31
N PHE A 256 -25.52 -13.64 -11.07
CA PHE A 256 -24.46 -14.65 -11.04
C PHE A 256 -23.97 -15.11 -12.43
N THR A 257 -24.51 -14.56 -13.51
CA THR A 257 -23.95 -14.72 -14.86
C THR A 257 -22.74 -13.79 -15.08
N ARG A 258 -22.60 -12.78 -14.24
CA ARG A 258 -21.46 -11.88 -14.23
C ARG A 258 -20.18 -12.61 -13.81
N ARG A 259 -19.05 -12.02 -14.19
CA ARG A 259 -17.71 -12.49 -13.81
C ARG A 259 -17.18 -11.74 -12.60
N PRO A 260 -16.25 -12.33 -11.80
CA PRO A 260 -15.61 -11.64 -10.65
C PRO A 260 -15.06 -10.25 -10.98
N GLU A 261 -14.49 -10.10 -12.18
CA GLU A 261 -13.87 -8.86 -12.63
C GLU A 261 -14.86 -7.71 -12.89
N THR A 262 -16.16 -7.96 -12.85
CA THR A 262 -17.18 -6.92 -13.08
C THR A 262 -17.85 -6.42 -11.81
N LEU A 263 -17.53 -7.00 -10.64
CA LEU A 263 -18.14 -6.63 -9.37
C LEU A 263 -17.39 -5.50 -8.68
N HIS A 264 -18.13 -4.52 -8.16
CA HIS A 264 -17.62 -3.50 -7.25
C HIS A 264 -17.33 -4.07 -5.85
N PRO A 265 -16.45 -3.44 -5.04
CA PRO A 265 -16.22 -3.86 -3.67
C PRO A 265 -17.51 -4.00 -2.84
N ALA A 266 -18.46 -3.08 -2.99
CA ALA A 266 -19.75 -3.13 -2.28
C ALA A 266 -20.59 -4.38 -2.64
N GLU A 267 -20.54 -4.83 -3.89
CA GLU A 267 -21.24 -6.05 -4.32
C GLU A 267 -20.58 -7.31 -3.71
N TRP A 268 -19.25 -7.31 -3.59
CA TRP A 268 -18.52 -8.35 -2.86
C TRP A 268 -18.88 -8.39 -1.37
N VAL A 269 -19.07 -7.22 -0.75
CA VAL A 269 -19.54 -7.10 0.63
C VAL A 269 -20.93 -7.72 0.77
N ILE A 270 -21.89 -7.33 -0.07
CA ILE A 270 -23.25 -7.90 -0.06
C ILE A 270 -23.21 -9.42 -0.18
N LEU A 271 -22.42 -9.93 -1.11
CA LEU A 271 -22.29 -11.37 -1.36
C LEU A 271 -21.71 -12.12 -0.14
N SER A 272 -20.64 -11.58 0.44
CA SER A 272 -19.99 -12.19 1.61
C SER A 272 -20.89 -12.14 2.85
N ASP A 273 -21.63 -11.05 3.06
CA ASP A 273 -22.53 -10.90 4.21
C ASP A 273 -23.71 -11.89 4.16
N VAL A 274 -24.27 -12.13 2.98
CA VAL A 274 -25.31 -13.17 2.80
C VAL A 274 -24.77 -14.52 3.20
N VAL A 275 -23.56 -14.86 2.77
CA VAL A 275 -22.92 -16.15 3.10
C VAL A 275 -22.63 -16.24 4.59
N SER A 276 -22.06 -15.22 5.20
CA SER A 276 -21.71 -15.18 6.62
C SER A 276 -22.93 -15.36 7.52
N ARG A 277 -24.01 -14.62 7.24
CA ARG A 277 -25.29 -14.74 7.99
C ARG A 277 -25.90 -16.12 7.92
N ALA A 278 -25.78 -16.76 6.78
CA ALA A 278 -26.36 -18.08 6.59
C ALA A 278 -25.52 -19.19 7.24
N GLN A 279 -24.19 -19.01 7.35
CA GLN A 279 -23.32 -19.91 8.12
C GLN A 279 -23.52 -19.78 9.65
N SER A 280 -23.93 -18.60 10.12
CA SER A 280 -24.16 -18.34 11.55
C SER A 280 -25.52 -18.85 12.07
N ARG A 281 -26.40 -19.34 11.18
CA ARG A 281 -27.66 -19.95 11.61
C ARG A 281 -27.40 -21.39 12.05
N PRO A 282 -27.70 -21.77 13.30
CA PRO A 282 -27.62 -23.15 13.72
C PRO A 282 -28.50 -24.01 12.80
N SER A 283 -27.97 -25.15 12.38
CA SER A 283 -28.76 -26.17 11.67
C SER A 283 -29.90 -26.62 12.58
N SER A 284 -31.11 -26.16 12.27
CA SER A 284 -32.34 -26.59 12.97
C SER A 284 -32.68 -28.02 12.59
#